data_ac6f0ac574de5b60f7eb9d489f610e7a
#
_entry.id   ac6f0ac574de5b60f7eb9d489f610e7a
#
_cell.length_a   1.000
_cell.length_b   1.000
_cell.length_c   1.000
_cell.angle_alpha   90.00
_cell.angle_beta   90.00
_cell.angle_gamma   90.00
#
_symmetry.space_group_name_H-M   'P 1'
#
loop_
_entity.id
_entity.type
_entity.pdbx_description
1 polymer ?
#
loop_
_entity_poly.entity_id
_entity_poly.type
_entity_poly.pdbx_seq_one_letter_code
_entity_poly.pdbx_strand_id
1 'polypeptide(L)'
;MGNFDFLTSNQTLFQKNSDALDLDYVPKLLLHREKQQRFIATAIQPLFAGRSGKNLLIRGSSGIGKTAVTRRMLMELDEVEGNVVWIYINCWKHDSSFKILTDICHQLGYKFTHNMNSTQIFDKVKEITAKKDGIVFVFDEIDKTADIDFLYLLLEEVKNKAIILITNDRSWGAEIDLRIKSRLAPEMVEFPEYNRAEIFDILRERIKYAFYEDTWEEPAFTAIAEKASQYSDVRVGVILLKTAGEIAESAASKKVKLEHALKAIENTDAFKIKSSSEFTDDEKLVLGIIKENSGKNTGELFDIYTRSGGDKSMKTFTRHLQKL
;
A
#
# COMPACT_ATOMS: atom_id res chain seq x y z
N MET A 1 -15.72 -40.55 -11.13
CA MET A 1 -14.78 -39.61 -10.50
C MET A 1 -15.41 -38.23 -10.54
N GLY A 2 -15.71 -37.66 -9.39
CA GLY A 2 -16.30 -36.31 -9.30
C GLY A 2 -15.24 -35.27 -9.63
N ASN A 3 -15.66 -34.12 -10.16
CA ASN A 3 -14.77 -33.01 -10.51
C ASN A 3 -13.95 -32.46 -9.33
N PHE A 4 -14.18 -32.94 -8.10
CA PHE A 4 -13.52 -32.50 -6.87
C PHE A 4 -12.70 -33.57 -6.17
N ASP A 5 -12.61 -34.80 -6.72
CA ASP A 5 -11.87 -35.92 -6.10
C ASP A 5 -10.36 -35.62 -5.99
N PHE A 6 -9.83 -34.73 -6.85
CA PHE A 6 -8.43 -34.30 -6.80
C PHE A 6 -8.13 -33.31 -5.65
N LEU A 7 -9.16 -32.68 -5.06
CA LEU A 7 -8.99 -31.75 -3.92
C LEU A 7 -8.70 -32.45 -2.59
N THR A 8 -8.87 -33.77 -2.55
CA THR A 8 -8.66 -34.58 -1.35
C THR A 8 -7.27 -35.21 -1.24
N SER A 9 -6.36 -34.93 -2.20
CA SER A 9 -4.98 -35.39 -2.12
C SER A 9 -4.25 -34.63 -0.99
N ASN A 10 -3.91 -35.33 0.10
CA ASN A 10 -3.27 -34.84 1.32
C ASN A 10 -1.81 -34.35 1.16
N GLN A 11 -1.41 -33.81 0.02
CA GLN A 11 -0.03 -33.35 -0.25
C GLN A 11 -0.04 -31.87 -0.66
N THR A 12 -0.40 -31.01 0.28
CA THR A 12 -0.20 -29.57 0.09
C THR A 12 1.22 -29.18 0.49
N LEU A 13 1.84 -28.27 -0.28
CA LEU A 13 3.11 -27.63 0.05
C LEU A 13 2.91 -26.44 1.01
N PHE A 14 1.69 -25.91 1.05
CA PHE A 14 1.33 -24.78 1.88
C PHE A 14 0.96 -25.20 3.31
N GLN A 15 1.42 -24.42 4.29
CA GLN A 15 0.94 -24.52 5.66
C GLN A 15 -0.48 -23.96 5.79
N LYS A 16 -1.14 -24.27 6.91
CA LYS A 16 -2.47 -23.70 7.23
C LYS A 16 -2.49 -22.16 7.24
N ASN A 17 -1.34 -21.53 7.47
CA ASN A 17 -1.15 -20.09 7.47
C ASN A 17 -0.71 -19.55 6.10
N SER A 18 -1.15 -20.15 4.99
CA SER A 18 -0.87 -19.67 3.63
C SER A 18 -1.34 -18.23 3.36
N ASP A 19 -2.21 -17.68 4.23
CA ASP A 19 -2.56 -16.26 4.28
C ASP A 19 -1.34 -15.33 4.30
N ALA A 20 -0.17 -15.85 4.76
CA ALA A 20 1.11 -15.13 4.71
C ALA A 20 1.53 -14.73 3.28
N LEU A 21 0.93 -15.33 2.25
CA LEU A 21 1.12 -14.96 0.84
C LEU A 21 0.01 -14.05 0.28
N ASP A 22 -0.94 -13.64 1.09
CA ASP A 22 -1.92 -12.65 0.70
C ASP A 22 -1.31 -11.23 0.82
N LEU A 23 -1.70 -10.35 -0.11
CA LEU A 23 -1.16 -8.98 -0.16
C LEU A 23 -1.60 -8.12 1.03
N ASP A 24 -2.75 -8.47 1.63
CA ASP A 24 -3.29 -7.78 2.82
C ASP A 24 -2.73 -8.33 4.14
N TYR A 25 -1.97 -9.41 4.10
CA TYR A 25 -1.39 -9.99 5.30
C TYR A 25 -0.32 -9.08 5.92
N VAL A 26 -0.48 -8.81 7.20
CA VAL A 26 0.47 -8.01 8.00
C VAL A 26 1.33 -8.95 8.84
N PRO A 27 2.63 -9.12 8.50
CA PRO A 27 3.51 -10.00 9.25
C PRO A 27 3.74 -9.49 10.68
N LYS A 28 3.96 -10.43 11.60
CA LYS A 28 4.34 -10.08 12.98
C LYS A 28 5.71 -9.41 13.04
N LEU A 29 6.66 -9.89 12.23
CA LEU A 29 7.99 -9.33 12.11
C LEU A 29 8.12 -8.57 10.79
N LEU A 30 8.42 -7.28 10.87
CA LEU A 30 8.65 -6.41 9.73
C LEU A 30 10.13 -6.09 9.64
N LEU A 31 10.84 -6.89 8.86
CA LEU A 31 12.29 -6.75 8.65
C LEU A 31 12.63 -5.43 7.97
N HIS A 32 13.76 -4.87 8.35
CA HIS A 32 14.38 -3.67 7.74
C HIS A 32 13.50 -2.40 7.83
N ARG A 33 12.57 -2.35 8.81
CA ARG A 33 11.68 -1.20 9.07
C ARG A 33 11.64 -0.76 10.53
N GLU A 34 12.60 -1.17 11.34
CA GLU A 34 12.65 -0.89 12.78
C GLU A 34 12.70 0.62 13.07
N LYS A 35 13.40 1.39 12.22
CA LYS A 35 13.46 2.86 12.34
C LYS A 35 12.09 3.49 12.13
N GLN A 36 11.37 3.06 11.10
CA GLN A 36 10.05 3.59 10.77
C GLN A 36 9.03 3.20 11.84
N GLN A 37 9.07 1.96 12.35
CA GLN A 37 8.23 1.50 13.46
C GLN A 37 8.46 2.37 14.70
N ARG A 38 9.73 2.60 15.07
CA ARG A 38 10.07 3.45 16.21
C ARG A 38 9.61 4.89 16.04
N PHE A 39 9.67 5.43 14.82
CA PHE A 39 9.17 6.77 14.51
C PHE A 39 7.67 6.89 14.76
N ILE A 40 6.89 5.92 14.25
CA ILE A 40 5.43 5.88 14.45
C ILE A 40 5.10 5.74 15.94
N ALA A 41 5.75 4.82 16.66
CA ALA A 41 5.55 4.63 18.09
C ALA A 41 5.82 5.91 18.89
N THR A 42 6.92 6.60 18.58
CA THR A 42 7.29 7.86 19.24
C THR A 42 6.27 8.98 18.99
N ALA A 43 5.68 9.01 17.79
CA ALA A 43 4.64 9.98 17.46
C ALA A 43 3.33 9.74 18.23
N ILE A 44 2.99 8.48 18.51
CA ILE A 44 1.77 8.07 19.23
C ILE A 44 1.96 8.19 20.74
N GLN A 45 3.16 7.94 21.27
CA GLN A 45 3.46 7.88 22.71
C GLN A 45 2.85 8.99 23.56
N PRO A 46 2.84 10.29 23.15
CA PRO A 46 2.28 11.36 23.99
C PRO A 46 0.78 11.19 24.32
N LEU A 47 0.02 10.45 23.50
CA LEU A 47 -1.40 10.20 23.71
C LEU A 47 -1.66 9.47 25.03
N PHE A 48 -0.78 8.55 25.44
CA PHE A 48 -0.87 7.81 26.70
C PHE A 48 -0.66 8.71 27.95
N ALA A 49 -0.10 9.89 27.75
CA ALA A 49 0.07 10.91 28.79
C ALA A 49 -1.00 12.02 28.69
N GLY A 50 -2.11 11.80 27.96
CA GLY A 50 -3.18 12.78 27.78
C GLY A 50 -2.76 14.02 26.99
N ARG A 51 -1.74 13.92 26.15
CA ARG A 51 -1.22 15.00 25.29
C ARG A 51 -1.40 14.62 23.82
N SER A 52 -1.54 15.62 22.95
CA SER A 52 -1.55 15.38 21.51
C SER A 52 -0.26 14.70 21.05
N GLY A 53 -0.42 13.69 20.19
CA GLY A 53 0.68 13.07 19.50
C GLY A 53 1.26 13.97 18.40
N LYS A 54 2.24 13.46 17.67
CA LYS A 54 2.81 14.14 16.52
C LYS A 54 2.09 13.69 15.24
N ASN A 55 1.94 14.62 14.30
CA ASN A 55 1.44 14.28 12.98
C ASN A 55 2.60 13.78 12.11
N LEU A 56 2.36 12.75 11.31
CA LEU A 56 3.35 12.17 10.41
C LEU A 56 2.88 12.23 8.95
N LEU A 57 3.82 12.45 8.04
CA LEU A 57 3.62 12.23 6.62
C LEU A 57 4.62 11.17 6.14
N ILE A 58 4.10 9.97 5.91
CA ILE A 58 4.84 8.80 5.46
C ILE A 58 4.89 8.79 3.93
N ARG A 59 6.08 8.79 3.36
CA ARG A 59 6.33 8.82 1.91
C ARG A 59 7.19 7.67 1.44
N GLY A 60 7.04 7.33 0.16
CA GLY A 60 7.89 6.34 -0.53
C GLY A 60 7.15 5.65 -1.65
N SER A 61 7.87 4.90 -2.49
CA SER A 61 7.33 4.15 -3.63
C SER A 61 6.26 3.14 -3.21
N SER A 62 5.50 2.63 -4.15
CA SER A 62 4.53 1.56 -3.88
C SER A 62 5.25 0.24 -3.54
N GLY A 63 4.62 -0.62 -2.72
CA GLY A 63 5.16 -1.96 -2.42
C GLY A 63 6.32 -2.03 -1.42
N ILE A 64 6.74 -0.92 -0.82
CA ILE A 64 7.86 -0.86 0.14
C ILE A 64 7.47 -1.01 1.62
N GLY A 65 6.20 -1.37 1.90
CA GLY A 65 5.74 -1.72 3.24
C GLY A 65 5.18 -0.60 4.10
N LYS A 66 4.88 0.61 3.58
CA LYS A 66 4.30 1.73 4.36
C LYS A 66 3.03 1.32 5.11
N THR A 67 2.03 0.81 4.37
CA THR A 67 0.76 0.33 4.91
C THR A 67 0.94 -0.80 5.91
N ALA A 68 1.80 -1.78 5.59
CA ALA A 68 2.04 -2.93 6.45
C ALA A 68 2.65 -2.53 7.79
N VAL A 69 3.65 -1.63 7.79
CA VAL A 69 4.28 -1.11 9.01
C VAL A 69 3.25 -0.35 9.84
N THR A 70 2.50 0.55 9.24
CA THR A 70 1.52 1.36 9.96
C THR A 70 0.43 0.47 10.58
N ARG A 71 -0.13 -0.48 9.82
CA ARG A 71 -1.12 -1.43 10.35
C ARG A 71 -0.57 -2.29 11.47
N ARG A 72 0.69 -2.76 11.37
CA ARG A 72 1.33 -3.52 12.45
C ARG A 72 1.42 -2.70 13.74
N MET A 73 1.85 -1.44 13.63
CA MET A 73 1.92 -0.54 14.78
C MET A 73 0.54 -0.29 15.42
N LEU A 74 -0.52 -0.20 14.61
CA LEU A 74 -1.89 -0.07 15.13
C LEU A 74 -2.36 -1.35 15.84
N MET A 75 -2.03 -2.53 15.32
CA MET A 75 -2.32 -3.81 15.98
C MET A 75 -1.58 -3.94 17.32
N GLU A 76 -0.32 -3.51 17.38
CA GLU A 76 0.43 -3.48 18.64
C GLU A 76 -0.14 -2.45 19.64
N LEU A 77 -0.73 -1.38 19.13
CA LEU A 77 -1.41 -0.39 19.98
C LEU A 77 -2.62 -1.01 20.72
N ASP A 78 -3.33 -1.95 20.11
CA ASP A 78 -4.45 -2.66 20.75
C ASP A 78 -3.99 -3.57 21.91
N GLU A 79 -2.71 -3.95 21.93
CA GLU A 79 -2.13 -4.78 23.02
C GLU A 79 -1.69 -3.93 24.22
N VAL A 80 -1.66 -2.59 24.08
CA VAL A 80 -1.24 -1.66 25.16
C VAL A 80 -2.46 -1.25 26.00
N GLU A 81 -2.34 -1.36 27.33
CA GLU A 81 -3.39 -0.88 28.25
C GLU A 81 -3.60 0.63 28.10
N GLY A 82 -4.85 1.04 27.99
CA GLY A 82 -5.24 2.45 27.88
C GLY A 82 -6.49 2.64 27.01
N ASN A 83 -7.01 3.87 26.98
CA ASN A 83 -8.17 4.22 26.18
C ASN A 83 -7.76 5.07 24.95
N VAL A 84 -6.59 4.74 24.37
CA VAL A 84 -6.13 5.27 23.08
C VAL A 84 -6.69 4.38 21.98
N VAL A 85 -7.43 4.96 21.07
CA VAL A 85 -8.06 4.26 19.96
C VAL A 85 -7.45 4.69 18.64
N TRP A 86 -7.61 3.87 17.61
CA TRP A 86 -7.15 4.20 16.27
C TRP A 86 -8.23 4.01 15.21
N ILE A 87 -8.10 4.76 14.14
CA ILE A 87 -8.96 4.73 12.95
C ILE A 87 -8.06 4.64 11.73
N TYR A 88 -8.34 3.68 10.85
CA TYR A 88 -7.61 3.52 9.60
C TYR A 88 -8.57 3.66 8.41
N ILE A 89 -8.27 4.62 7.54
CA ILE A 89 -9.04 4.91 6.34
C ILE A 89 -8.14 4.72 5.12
N ASN A 90 -8.58 3.91 4.16
CA ASN A 90 -7.99 3.88 2.83
C ASN A 90 -8.72 4.89 1.95
N CYS A 91 -8.04 5.94 1.54
CA CYS A 91 -8.60 7.05 0.79
C CYS A 91 -8.91 6.72 -0.67
N TRP A 92 -8.40 5.61 -1.19
CA TRP A 92 -8.85 5.08 -2.47
C TRP A 92 -10.30 4.55 -2.42
N LYS A 93 -10.68 3.96 -1.29
CA LYS A 93 -12.04 3.45 -1.07
C LYS A 93 -13.02 4.54 -0.65
N HIS A 94 -12.52 5.51 0.13
CA HIS A 94 -13.28 6.63 0.67
C HIS A 94 -12.64 7.94 0.20
N ASP A 95 -13.06 8.41 -0.98
CA ASP A 95 -12.41 9.46 -1.77
C ASP A 95 -12.89 10.89 -1.49
N SER A 96 -13.79 11.08 -0.51
CA SER A 96 -14.33 12.39 -0.16
C SER A 96 -14.48 12.58 1.34
N SER A 97 -14.42 13.83 1.82
CA SER A 97 -14.60 14.17 3.24
C SER A 97 -15.86 13.57 3.84
N PHE A 98 -16.97 13.54 3.12
CA PHE A 98 -18.20 12.95 3.62
C PHE A 98 -18.05 11.44 3.87
N LYS A 99 -17.50 10.68 2.91
CA LYS A 99 -17.27 9.23 3.05
C LYS A 99 -16.29 8.91 4.14
N ILE A 100 -15.20 9.70 4.24
CA ILE A 100 -14.17 9.56 5.27
C ILE A 100 -14.77 9.78 6.67
N LEU A 101 -15.50 10.89 6.89
CA LEU A 101 -16.14 11.17 8.17
C LEU A 101 -17.18 10.12 8.56
N THR A 102 -17.92 9.62 7.57
CA THR A 102 -18.89 8.54 7.78
C THR A 102 -18.21 7.26 8.25
N ASP A 103 -17.09 6.88 7.60
CA ASP A 103 -16.36 5.68 7.98
C ASP A 103 -15.67 5.84 9.35
N ILE A 104 -15.14 7.02 9.66
CA ILE A 104 -14.65 7.33 11.02
C ILE A 104 -15.74 7.10 12.05
N CYS A 105 -16.96 7.61 11.84
CA CYS A 105 -18.10 7.37 12.72
C CYS A 105 -18.40 5.87 12.91
N HIS A 106 -18.40 5.12 11.82
CA HIS A 106 -18.68 3.68 11.84
C HIS A 106 -17.62 2.91 12.63
N GLN A 107 -16.33 3.22 12.41
CA GLN A 107 -15.24 2.59 13.16
C GLN A 107 -15.24 2.97 14.65
N LEU A 108 -15.72 4.16 14.99
CA LEU A 108 -15.97 4.58 16.38
C LEU A 108 -17.23 3.94 17.01
N GLY A 109 -17.94 3.08 16.28
CA GLY A 109 -19.10 2.33 16.77
C GLY A 109 -20.45 3.00 16.52
N TYR A 110 -20.52 4.17 15.88
CA TYR A 110 -21.77 4.85 15.56
C TYR A 110 -22.17 4.59 14.10
N LYS A 111 -23.17 3.73 13.89
CA LYS A 111 -23.60 3.29 12.55
C LYS A 111 -24.83 4.04 11.98
N PHE A 112 -25.47 4.89 12.79
CA PHE A 112 -26.74 5.58 12.40
C PHE A 112 -26.44 6.90 11.69
N THR A 113 -25.71 6.85 10.58
CA THR A 113 -25.31 8.03 9.79
C THR A 113 -26.27 8.33 8.63
N HIS A 114 -27.33 7.53 8.47
CA HIS A 114 -28.30 7.72 7.38
C HIS A 114 -29.04 9.06 7.55
N ASN A 115 -29.19 9.81 6.45
CA ASN A 115 -29.78 11.15 6.41
C ASN A 115 -29.04 12.23 7.21
N MET A 116 -27.78 12.01 7.63
CA MET A 116 -26.95 13.02 8.25
C MET A 116 -26.08 13.73 7.21
N ASN A 117 -25.89 15.04 7.40
CA ASN A 117 -24.89 15.80 6.65
C ASN A 117 -23.50 15.72 7.28
N SER A 118 -22.45 16.22 6.61
CA SER A 118 -21.07 16.18 7.09
C SER A 118 -20.89 16.80 8.46
N THR A 119 -21.56 17.90 8.75
CA THR A 119 -21.50 18.60 10.05
C THR A 119 -22.05 17.73 11.17
N GLN A 120 -23.23 17.15 10.98
CA GLN A 120 -23.85 16.26 11.96
C GLN A 120 -23.02 15.00 12.22
N ILE A 121 -22.42 14.42 11.17
CA ILE A 121 -21.52 13.28 11.31
C ILE A 121 -20.28 13.69 12.11
N PHE A 122 -19.70 14.83 11.79
CA PHE A 122 -18.51 15.31 12.49
C PHE A 122 -18.79 15.66 13.97
N ASP A 123 -19.97 16.21 14.30
CA ASP A 123 -20.38 16.42 15.68
C ASP A 123 -20.42 15.11 16.47
N LYS A 124 -20.84 14.01 15.84
CA LYS A 124 -20.77 12.67 16.46
C LYS A 124 -19.33 12.18 16.65
N VAL A 125 -18.46 12.40 15.66
CA VAL A 125 -17.02 12.11 15.80
C VAL A 125 -16.46 12.85 17.02
N LYS A 126 -16.73 14.14 17.16
CA LYS A 126 -16.28 14.95 18.33
C LYS A 126 -16.81 14.41 19.66
N GLU A 127 -18.11 14.11 19.72
CA GLU A 127 -18.74 13.59 20.94
C GLU A 127 -18.07 12.28 21.40
N ILE A 128 -17.78 11.36 20.46
CA ILE A 128 -17.22 10.07 20.79
C ILE A 128 -15.74 10.19 21.14
N THR A 129 -14.97 10.95 20.36
CA THR A 129 -13.54 11.13 20.59
C THR A 129 -13.23 11.88 21.88
N ALA A 130 -14.11 12.79 22.31
CA ALA A 130 -13.96 13.50 23.59
C ALA A 130 -13.98 12.57 24.82
N LYS A 131 -14.46 11.33 24.69
CA LYS A 131 -14.50 10.32 25.75
C LYS A 131 -13.25 9.42 25.75
N LYS A 132 -12.30 9.64 24.83
CA LYS A 132 -11.08 8.87 24.69
C LYS A 132 -9.88 9.63 25.23
N ASP A 133 -8.89 8.90 25.74
CA ASP A 133 -7.64 9.52 26.23
C ASP A 133 -6.81 10.05 25.06
N GLY A 134 -6.87 9.36 23.92
CA GLY A 134 -6.23 9.78 22.68
C GLY A 134 -6.77 9.03 21.47
N ILE A 135 -6.53 9.58 20.30
CA ILE A 135 -6.93 8.95 19.04
C ILE A 135 -5.85 9.07 17.96
N VAL A 136 -5.60 7.98 17.25
CA VAL A 136 -4.71 7.94 16.09
C VAL A 136 -5.56 7.84 14.83
N PHE A 137 -5.47 8.83 13.95
CA PHE A 137 -6.08 8.77 12.62
C PHE A 137 -5.01 8.41 11.59
N VAL A 138 -5.26 7.39 10.81
CA VAL A 138 -4.42 6.99 9.68
C VAL A 138 -5.20 7.13 8.39
N PHE A 139 -4.68 7.92 7.46
CA PHE A 139 -5.23 8.11 6.13
C PHE A 139 -4.22 7.58 5.12
N ASP A 140 -4.49 6.38 4.60
CA ASP A 140 -3.64 5.74 3.60
C ASP A 140 -4.08 6.13 2.20
N GLU A 141 -3.10 6.32 1.30
CA GLU A 141 -3.32 6.84 -0.06
C GLU A 141 -4.04 8.20 -0.07
N ILE A 142 -3.62 9.11 0.82
CA ILE A 142 -4.25 10.43 1.00
C ILE A 142 -4.26 11.26 -0.30
N ASP A 143 -3.36 11.00 -1.23
CA ASP A 143 -3.30 11.61 -2.56
C ASP A 143 -4.48 11.23 -3.48
N LYS A 144 -5.34 10.29 -3.07
CA LYS A 144 -6.51 9.84 -3.83
C LYS A 144 -7.82 10.53 -3.41
N THR A 145 -7.79 11.38 -2.39
CA THR A 145 -8.98 12.15 -1.99
C THR A 145 -9.29 13.26 -2.97
N ALA A 146 -10.58 13.48 -3.21
CA ALA A 146 -11.08 14.62 -4.00
C ALA A 146 -10.97 15.96 -3.23
N ASP A 147 -11.06 15.88 -1.90
CA ASP A 147 -10.95 17.02 -0.99
C ASP A 147 -10.33 16.58 0.35
N ILE A 148 -9.81 17.54 1.11
CA ILE A 148 -9.16 17.32 2.41
C ILE A 148 -9.78 18.15 3.54
N ASP A 149 -11.02 18.61 3.39
CA ASP A 149 -11.70 19.47 4.38
C ASP A 149 -11.85 18.75 5.73
N PHE A 150 -12.03 17.43 5.71
CA PHE A 150 -12.07 16.62 6.93
C PHE A 150 -10.80 16.77 7.79
N LEU A 151 -9.62 16.96 7.18
CA LEU A 151 -8.37 17.18 7.92
C LEU A 151 -8.42 18.47 8.72
N TYR A 152 -8.97 19.54 8.13
CA TYR A 152 -9.12 20.82 8.84
C TYR A 152 -9.99 20.64 10.08
N LEU A 153 -11.14 19.97 9.92
CA LEU A 153 -12.07 19.71 11.03
C LEU A 153 -11.41 18.88 12.14
N LEU A 154 -10.72 17.79 11.79
CA LEU A 154 -10.02 16.96 12.76
C LEU A 154 -8.91 17.75 13.48
N LEU A 155 -8.13 18.56 12.75
CA LEU A 155 -7.03 19.34 13.31
C LEU A 155 -7.52 20.41 14.29
N GLU A 156 -8.64 21.07 14.00
CA GLU A 156 -9.19 22.12 14.86
C GLU A 156 -9.89 21.59 16.11
N GLU A 157 -10.75 20.60 15.94
CA GLU A 157 -11.77 20.33 16.92
C GLU A 157 -11.57 19.02 17.72
N VAL A 158 -10.74 18.09 17.24
CA VAL A 158 -10.43 16.88 18.01
C VAL A 158 -9.21 17.12 18.88
N LYS A 159 -9.32 16.80 20.18
CA LYS A 159 -8.22 16.89 21.15
C LYS A 159 -7.41 15.59 21.18
N ASN A 160 -6.20 15.64 21.73
CA ASN A 160 -5.35 14.47 22.00
C ASN A 160 -5.31 13.49 20.81
N LYS A 161 -4.91 13.98 19.66
CA LYS A 161 -4.83 13.19 18.43
C LYS A 161 -3.41 13.08 17.89
N ALA A 162 -3.17 12.05 17.09
CA ALA A 162 -2.05 11.93 16.15
C ALA A 162 -2.63 11.64 14.77
N ILE A 163 -2.16 12.33 13.73
CA ILE A 163 -2.59 12.11 12.35
C ILE A 163 -1.42 11.56 11.55
N ILE A 164 -1.60 10.40 10.96
CA ILE A 164 -0.63 9.72 10.11
C ILE A 164 -1.17 9.71 8.68
N LEU A 165 -0.49 10.39 7.79
CA LEU A 165 -0.82 10.44 6.37
C LEU A 165 0.17 9.59 5.60
N ILE A 166 -0.32 8.75 4.69
CA ILE A 166 0.51 7.89 3.85
C ILE A 166 0.25 8.23 2.39
N THR A 167 1.31 8.47 1.62
CA THR A 167 1.21 8.75 0.20
C THR A 167 2.34 8.12 -0.60
N ASN A 168 2.07 7.84 -1.87
CA ASN A 168 3.07 7.47 -2.87
C ASN A 168 3.55 8.71 -3.65
N ASP A 169 2.80 9.80 -3.61
CA ASP A 169 3.11 11.04 -4.33
C ASP A 169 4.05 11.92 -3.50
N ARG A 170 5.26 12.15 -4.02
CA ARG A 170 6.26 13.03 -3.39
C ARG A 170 5.85 14.50 -3.42
N SER A 171 5.04 14.90 -4.39
CA SER A 171 4.57 16.28 -4.54
C SER A 171 3.37 16.60 -3.65
N TRP A 172 2.67 15.57 -3.16
CA TRP A 172 1.54 15.74 -2.27
C TRP A 172 1.94 16.57 -1.05
N GLY A 173 1.16 17.52 -0.69
CA GLY A 173 1.47 18.47 0.39
C GLY A 173 2.07 19.79 -0.10
N ALA A 174 2.54 19.88 -1.35
CA ALA A 174 2.95 21.18 -1.92
C ALA A 174 1.73 22.08 -2.17
N GLU A 175 0.63 21.49 -2.61
CA GLU A 175 -0.61 22.18 -3.01
C GLU A 175 -1.66 22.28 -1.87
N ILE A 176 -1.34 21.75 -0.67
CA ILE A 176 -2.26 21.82 0.48
C ILE A 176 -2.42 23.26 0.94
N ASP A 177 -3.67 23.66 1.25
CA ASP A 177 -3.99 24.96 1.84
C ASP A 177 -3.09 25.24 3.06
N LEU A 178 -2.53 26.44 3.10
CA LEU A 178 -1.58 26.87 4.15
C LEU A 178 -2.17 26.74 5.56
N ARG A 179 -3.49 26.89 5.73
CA ARG A 179 -4.17 26.74 7.03
C ARG A 179 -4.11 25.30 7.51
N ILE A 180 -4.31 24.32 6.62
CA ILE A 180 -4.17 22.90 6.95
C ILE A 180 -2.70 22.58 7.19
N LYS A 181 -1.82 23.02 6.31
CA LYS A 181 -0.38 22.73 6.35
C LYS A 181 0.27 23.22 7.65
N SER A 182 -0.06 24.44 8.09
CA SER A 182 0.49 25.02 9.32
C SER A 182 0.03 24.29 10.60
N ARG A 183 -1.22 23.78 10.63
CA ARG A 183 -1.75 23.02 11.76
C ARG A 183 -1.29 21.58 11.78
N LEU A 184 -1.24 20.97 10.59
CA LEU A 184 -0.77 19.61 10.43
C LEU A 184 0.70 19.49 10.83
N ALA A 185 1.56 20.43 10.37
CA ALA A 185 3.01 20.49 10.64
C ALA A 185 3.65 19.10 10.78
N PRO A 186 3.52 18.21 9.79
CA PRO A 186 3.86 16.80 9.95
C PRO A 186 5.37 16.58 9.96
N GLU A 187 5.84 15.67 10.81
CA GLU A 187 7.18 15.11 10.67
C GLU A 187 7.21 14.16 9.47
N MET A 188 8.25 14.27 8.65
CA MET A 188 8.40 13.46 7.44
C MET A 188 9.05 12.13 7.78
N VAL A 189 8.43 11.04 7.35
CA VAL A 189 8.95 9.68 7.50
C VAL A 189 9.15 9.06 6.10
N GLU A 190 10.40 9.01 5.68
CA GLU A 190 10.76 8.41 4.40
C GLU A 190 10.89 6.89 4.53
N PHE A 191 10.28 6.18 3.59
CA PHE A 191 10.45 4.75 3.40
C PHE A 191 11.33 4.54 2.17
N PRO A 192 12.60 4.18 2.36
CA PRO A 192 13.47 3.85 1.24
C PRO A 192 13.04 2.55 0.57
N GLU A 193 13.36 2.42 -0.70
CA GLU A 193 13.20 1.14 -1.40
C GLU A 193 14.08 0.08 -0.73
N TYR A 194 13.58 -1.15 -0.75
CA TYR A 194 14.37 -2.29 -0.27
C TYR A 194 15.49 -2.59 -1.26
N ASN A 195 16.68 -2.83 -0.74
CA ASN A 195 17.77 -3.36 -1.54
C ASN A 195 17.57 -4.87 -1.80
N ARG A 196 18.40 -5.43 -2.67
CA ARG A 196 18.33 -6.85 -3.04
C ARG A 196 18.38 -7.79 -1.82
N ALA A 197 19.30 -7.58 -0.91
CA ALA A 197 19.44 -8.43 0.27
C ALA A 197 18.21 -8.37 1.19
N GLU A 198 17.68 -7.19 1.41
CA GLU A 198 16.45 -6.98 2.20
C GLU A 198 15.23 -7.68 1.59
N ILE A 199 15.08 -7.65 0.25
CA ILE A 199 14.01 -8.37 -0.45
C ILE A 199 14.17 -9.88 -0.26
N PHE A 200 15.40 -10.40 -0.37
CA PHE A 200 15.69 -11.81 -0.12
C PHE A 200 15.30 -12.23 1.30
N ASP A 201 15.67 -11.45 2.30
CA ASP A 201 15.34 -11.73 3.71
C ASP A 201 13.82 -11.75 3.92
N ILE A 202 13.10 -10.75 3.40
CA ILE A 202 11.66 -10.64 3.53
C ILE A 202 10.94 -11.82 2.87
N LEU A 203 11.33 -12.18 1.64
CA LEU A 203 10.70 -13.29 0.92
C LEU A 203 11.03 -14.64 1.55
N ARG A 204 12.25 -14.82 2.09
CA ARG A 204 12.63 -16.03 2.82
C ARG A 204 11.80 -16.19 4.09
N GLU A 205 11.54 -15.11 4.80
CA GLU A 205 10.66 -15.14 5.97
C GLU A 205 9.22 -15.49 5.59
N ARG A 206 8.71 -14.99 4.45
CA ARG A 206 7.39 -15.35 3.93
C ARG A 206 7.26 -16.84 3.65
N ILE A 207 8.30 -17.46 3.08
CA ILE A 207 8.33 -18.91 2.83
C ILE A 207 8.19 -19.69 4.13
N LYS A 208 8.89 -19.31 5.20
CA LYS A 208 8.81 -20.01 6.50
C LYS A 208 7.41 -20.02 7.10
N TYR A 209 6.62 -18.98 6.87
CA TYR A 209 5.23 -18.91 7.37
C TYR A 209 4.24 -19.60 6.45
N ALA A 210 4.47 -19.61 5.15
CA ALA A 210 3.49 -20.06 4.17
C ALA A 210 3.67 -21.50 3.72
N PHE A 211 4.88 -22.04 3.77
CA PHE A 211 5.20 -23.36 3.26
C PHE A 211 5.76 -24.28 4.33
N TYR A 212 5.60 -25.59 4.14
CA TYR A 212 6.28 -26.58 4.97
C TYR A 212 7.80 -26.52 4.76
N GLU A 213 8.56 -26.92 5.77
CA GLU A 213 10.02 -26.98 5.68
C GLU A 213 10.48 -27.86 4.50
N ASP A 214 11.62 -27.53 3.92
CA ASP A 214 12.25 -28.26 2.81
C ASP A 214 11.42 -28.36 1.51
N THR A 215 10.37 -27.57 1.35
CA THR A 215 9.55 -27.56 0.14
C THR A 215 10.10 -26.68 -1.00
N TRP A 216 11.13 -25.87 -0.73
CA TRP A 216 11.72 -24.99 -1.72
C TRP A 216 13.14 -25.40 -2.08
N GLU A 217 13.45 -25.43 -3.38
CA GLU A 217 14.83 -25.50 -3.86
C GLU A 217 15.44 -24.10 -3.92
N GLU A 218 16.70 -23.95 -3.50
CA GLU A 218 17.39 -22.65 -3.47
C GLU A 218 17.43 -21.95 -4.83
N PRO A 219 17.63 -22.63 -6.00
CA PRO A 219 17.57 -21.98 -7.30
C PRO A 219 16.19 -21.38 -7.62
N ALA A 220 15.10 -22.04 -7.19
CA ALA A 220 13.74 -21.55 -7.40
C ALA A 220 13.48 -20.26 -6.60
N PHE A 221 13.87 -20.25 -5.33
CA PHE A 221 13.78 -19.08 -4.47
C PHE A 221 14.60 -17.90 -5.04
N THR A 222 15.85 -18.17 -5.41
CA THR A 222 16.76 -17.15 -5.94
C THR A 222 16.18 -16.50 -7.20
N ALA A 223 15.63 -17.28 -8.14
CA ALA A 223 15.03 -16.74 -9.36
C ALA A 223 13.87 -15.77 -9.06
N ILE A 224 13.00 -16.10 -8.10
CA ILE A 224 11.89 -15.24 -7.68
C ILE A 224 12.37 -13.99 -6.98
N ALA A 225 13.31 -14.12 -6.05
CA ALA A 225 13.83 -12.99 -5.28
C ALA A 225 14.61 -11.99 -6.16
N GLU A 226 15.37 -12.50 -7.15
CA GLU A 226 16.01 -11.66 -8.17
C GLU A 226 14.96 -10.90 -9.01
N LYS A 227 13.91 -11.60 -9.45
CA LYS A 227 12.83 -10.95 -10.22
C LYS A 227 12.13 -9.85 -9.40
N ALA A 228 11.82 -10.12 -8.14
CA ALA A 228 11.24 -9.12 -7.24
C ALA A 228 12.15 -7.91 -7.02
N SER A 229 13.46 -8.15 -6.91
CA SER A 229 14.47 -7.10 -6.71
C SER A 229 14.57 -6.15 -7.93
N GLN A 230 14.36 -6.65 -9.15
CA GLN A 230 14.32 -5.82 -10.35
C GLN A 230 13.18 -4.79 -10.33
N TYR A 231 12.10 -5.07 -9.60
CA TYR A 231 10.94 -4.17 -9.46
C TYR A 231 10.99 -3.32 -8.19
N SER A 232 11.91 -3.57 -7.26
CA SER A 232 11.94 -2.97 -5.93
C SER A 232 10.60 -3.08 -5.18
N ASP A 233 9.78 -4.09 -5.50
CA ASP A 233 8.42 -4.30 -4.98
C ASP A 233 8.27 -5.72 -4.40
N VAL A 234 8.19 -5.80 -3.06
CA VAL A 234 8.02 -7.07 -2.33
C VAL A 234 6.74 -7.82 -2.73
N ARG A 235 5.67 -7.11 -3.13
CA ARG A 235 4.40 -7.72 -3.52
C ARG A 235 4.55 -8.61 -4.75
N VAL A 236 5.41 -8.20 -5.69
CA VAL A 236 5.74 -9.04 -6.87
C VAL A 236 6.35 -10.36 -6.41
N GLY A 237 7.29 -10.32 -5.47
CA GLY A 237 7.89 -11.52 -4.90
C GLY A 237 6.87 -12.43 -4.21
N VAL A 238 5.98 -11.86 -3.41
CA VAL A 238 4.92 -12.62 -2.71
C VAL A 238 3.97 -13.30 -3.68
N ILE A 239 3.54 -12.60 -4.74
CA ILE A 239 2.70 -13.18 -5.80
C ILE A 239 3.43 -14.33 -6.49
N LEU A 240 4.70 -14.14 -6.84
CA LEU A 240 5.51 -15.16 -7.49
C LEU A 240 5.72 -16.40 -6.62
N LEU A 241 5.94 -16.22 -5.31
CA LEU A 241 6.03 -17.34 -4.36
C LEU A 241 4.73 -18.15 -4.35
N LYS A 242 3.57 -17.48 -4.25
CA LYS A 242 2.25 -18.10 -4.25
C LYS A 242 2.03 -18.90 -5.55
N THR A 243 2.21 -18.22 -6.69
CA THR A 243 2.00 -18.84 -8.02
C THR A 243 2.93 -20.01 -8.26
N ALA A 244 4.21 -19.92 -7.88
CA ALA A 244 5.16 -21.05 -8.06
C ALA A 244 4.79 -22.25 -7.19
N GLY A 245 4.29 -22.03 -5.97
CA GLY A 245 3.76 -23.06 -5.09
C GLY A 245 2.53 -23.76 -5.70
N GLU A 246 1.57 -23.00 -6.21
CA GLU A 246 0.37 -23.52 -6.89
C GLU A 246 0.72 -24.32 -8.14
N ILE A 247 1.69 -23.87 -8.94
CA ILE A 247 2.19 -24.61 -10.11
C ILE A 247 2.83 -25.94 -9.68
N ALA A 248 3.63 -25.94 -8.61
CA ALA A 248 4.27 -27.15 -8.11
C ALA A 248 3.24 -28.16 -7.60
N GLU A 249 2.21 -27.71 -6.86
CA GLU A 249 1.10 -28.58 -6.43
C GLU A 249 0.34 -29.18 -7.61
N SER A 250 0.02 -28.33 -8.62
CA SER A 250 -0.67 -28.78 -9.85
C SER A 250 0.14 -29.83 -10.63
N ALA A 251 1.47 -29.79 -10.50
CA ALA A 251 2.38 -30.78 -11.06
C ALA A 251 2.62 -32.00 -10.17
N ALA A 252 1.88 -32.10 -9.02
CA ALA A 252 2.08 -33.13 -7.98
C ALA A 252 3.55 -33.23 -7.51
N SER A 253 4.28 -32.11 -7.54
CA SER A 253 5.66 -32.02 -7.07
C SER A 253 5.70 -31.87 -5.56
N LYS A 254 6.66 -32.54 -4.90
CA LYS A 254 6.88 -32.40 -3.46
C LYS A 254 7.71 -31.18 -3.09
N LYS A 255 8.29 -30.49 -4.09
CA LYS A 255 9.12 -29.30 -3.91
C LYS A 255 8.85 -28.29 -5.02
N VAL A 256 8.98 -27.02 -4.69
CA VAL A 256 9.02 -25.95 -5.69
C VAL A 256 10.41 -25.91 -6.30
N LYS A 257 10.50 -26.31 -7.57
CA LYS A 257 11.73 -26.37 -8.35
C LYS A 257 11.87 -25.14 -9.24
N LEU A 258 13.08 -24.93 -9.78
CA LEU A 258 13.37 -23.80 -10.67
C LEU A 258 12.38 -23.70 -11.84
N GLU A 259 11.96 -24.82 -12.44
CA GLU A 259 10.98 -24.85 -13.54
C GLU A 259 9.62 -24.22 -13.15
N HIS A 260 9.16 -24.43 -11.90
CA HIS A 260 7.93 -23.84 -11.38
C HIS A 260 8.06 -22.33 -11.19
N ALA A 261 9.21 -21.89 -10.65
CA ALA A 261 9.53 -20.48 -10.48
C ALA A 261 9.60 -19.74 -11.82
N LEU A 262 10.25 -20.32 -12.82
CA LEU A 262 10.34 -19.72 -14.16
C LEU A 262 8.97 -19.60 -14.84
N LYS A 263 8.10 -20.61 -14.71
CA LYS A 263 6.71 -20.53 -15.21
C LYS A 263 5.91 -19.45 -14.50
N ALA A 264 6.08 -19.30 -13.19
CA ALA A 264 5.40 -18.23 -12.43
C ALA A 264 5.85 -16.84 -12.91
N ILE A 265 7.15 -16.66 -13.17
CA ILE A 265 7.72 -15.43 -13.71
C ILE A 265 7.16 -15.14 -15.11
N GLU A 266 7.15 -16.12 -15.99
CA GLU A 266 6.62 -16.01 -17.34
C GLU A 266 5.14 -15.61 -17.34
N ASN A 267 4.31 -16.25 -16.52
CA ASN A 267 2.90 -15.91 -16.35
C ASN A 267 2.70 -14.47 -15.91
N THR A 268 3.52 -13.98 -14.98
CA THR A 268 3.44 -12.61 -14.49
C THR A 268 3.86 -11.58 -15.54
N ASP A 269 4.90 -11.87 -16.30
CA ASP A 269 5.35 -11.02 -17.42
C ASP A 269 4.31 -10.99 -18.54
N ALA A 270 3.70 -12.13 -18.87
CA ALA A 270 2.61 -12.22 -19.85
C ALA A 270 1.37 -11.41 -19.44
N PHE A 271 1.03 -11.37 -18.15
CA PHE A 271 -0.06 -10.53 -17.62
C PHE A 271 0.24 -9.04 -17.77
N LYS A 272 1.48 -8.62 -17.52
CA LYS A 272 1.92 -7.22 -17.73
C LYS A 272 1.93 -6.82 -19.21
N ILE A 273 2.30 -7.72 -20.10
CA ILE A 273 2.25 -7.50 -21.55
C ILE A 273 0.79 -7.35 -22.00
N LYS A 274 -0.15 -8.16 -21.46
CA LYS A 274 -1.57 -8.02 -21.75
C LYS A 274 -2.15 -6.70 -21.24
N SER A 275 -1.78 -6.26 -20.05
CA SER A 275 -2.20 -4.93 -19.54
C SER A 275 -1.61 -3.78 -20.36
N SER A 276 -0.42 -3.93 -20.93
CA SER A 276 0.14 -2.95 -21.88
C SER A 276 -0.50 -3.01 -23.27
N SER A 277 -1.16 -4.12 -23.64
CA SER A 277 -1.91 -4.24 -24.91
C SER A 277 -3.27 -3.52 -24.86
N GLU A 278 -3.74 -3.10 -23.69
CA GLU A 278 -4.93 -2.26 -23.53
C GLU A 278 -4.67 -0.78 -23.84
N PHE A 279 -3.40 -0.38 -23.97
CA PHE A 279 -3.06 0.96 -24.44
C PHE A 279 -3.38 1.10 -25.94
N THR A 280 -4.01 2.21 -26.29
CA THR A 280 -4.17 2.60 -27.68
C THR A 280 -2.80 2.74 -28.36
N ASP A 281 -2.74 2.64 -29.67
CA ASP A 281 -1.47 2.76 -30.39
C ASP A 281 -0.78 4.11 -30.14
N ASP A 282 -1.56 5.16 -29.91
CA ASP A 282 -1.10 6.47 -29.52
C ASP A 282 -0.49 6.48 -28.10
N GLU A 283 -1.13 5.84 -27.14
CA GLU A 283 -0.59 5.69 -25.75
C GLU A 283 0.69 4.86 -25.73
N LYS A 284 0.82 3.84 -26.60
CA LYS A 284 2.06 3.07 -26.76
C LYS A 284 3.19 3.91 -27.32
N LEU A 285 2.88 4.78 -28.29
CA LEU A 285 3.84 5.73 -28.87
C LEU A 285 4.34 6.70 -27.78
N VAL A 286 3.44 7.28 -27.01
CA VAL A 286 3.78 8.18 -25.89
C VAL A 286 4.64 7.45 -24.84
N LEU A 287 4.30 6.24 -24.46
CA LEU A 287 5.07 5.42 -23.52
C LEU A 287 6.49 5.12 -24.02
N GLY A 288 6.64 4.81 -25.33
CA GLY A 288 7.94 4.61 -25.97
C GLY A 288 8.81 5.85 -25.89
N ILE A 289 8.24 7.01 -26.23
CA ILE A 289 8.93 8.30 -26.20
C ILE A 289 9.42 8.65 -24.78
N ILE A 290 8.59 8.42 -23.75
CA ILE A 290 8.97 8.66 -22.33
C ILE A 290 10.16 7.78 -21.93
N LYS A 291 10.12 6.49 -22.28
CA LYS A 291 11.19 5.54 -21.92
C LYS A 291 12.54 5.91 -22.55
N GLU A 292 12.54 6.38 -23.79
CA GLU A 292 13.75 6.73 -24.53
C GLU A 292 14.27 8.14 -24.21
N ASN A 293 13.44 9.00 -23.63
CA ASN A 293 13.74 10.42 -23.42
C ASN A 293 13.51 10.86 -21.96
N SER A 294 13.88 10.02 -20.99
CA SER A 294 13.78 10.32 -19.57
C SER A 294 14.49 11.64 -19.21
N GLY A 295 13.77 12.52 -18.51
CA GLY A 295 14.32 13.81 -18.04
C GLY A 295 14.03 15.01 -18.94
N LYS A 296 13.39 14.85 -20.09
CA LYS A 296 12.92 15.95 -20.93
C LYS A 296 11.61 16.53 -20.40
N ASN A 297 11.39 17.81 -20.63
CA ASN A 297 10.13 18.46 -20.27
C ASN A 297 8.98 18.09 -21.24
N THR A 298 7.73 18.36 -20.80
CA THR A 298 6.52 18.00 -21.56
C THR A 298 6.48 18.57 -22.97
N GLY A 299 7.03 19.78 -23.18
CA GLY A 299 7.09 20.41 -24.50
C GLY A 299 8.03 19.67 -25.45
N GLU A 300 9.23 19.33 -24.97
CA GLU A 300 10.23 18.57 -25.75
C GLU A 300 9.72 17.16 -26.09
N LEU A 301 9.02 16.51 -25.15
CA LEU A 301 8.40 15.21 -25.39
C LEU A 301 7.27 15.30 -26.43
N PHE A 302 6.50 16.39 -26.43
CA PHE A 302 5.47 16.62 -27.42
C PHE A 302 6.03 16.89 -28.82
N ASP A 303 7.14 17.61 -28.93
CA ASP A 303 7.83 17.81 -30.21
C ASP A 303 8.33 16.50 -30.80
N ILE A 304 8.86 15.59 -29.94
CA ILE A 304 9.28 14.25 -30.36
C ILE A 304 8.06 13.43 -30.78
N TYR A 305 6.95 13.49 -30.02
CA TYR A 305 5.71 12.80 -30.33
C TYR A 305 5.17 13.18 -31.72
N THR A 306 5.14 14.48 -32.02
CA THR A 306 4.69 14.99 -33.32
C THR A 306 5.61 14.53 -34.46
N ARG A 307 6.95 14.51 -34.24
CA ARG A 307 7.94 14.01 -35.23
C ARG A 307 7.85 12.50 -35.43
N SER A 308 7.41 11.75 -34.43
CA SER A 308 7.24 10.30 -34.46
C SER A 308 5.89 9.85 -35.03
N GLY A 309 5.11 10.79 -35.59
CA GLY A 309 3.83 10.49 -36.25
C GLY A 309 2.60 10.60 -35.35
N GLY A 310 2.72 11.15 -34.15
CA GLY A 310 1.58 11.45 -33.28
C GLY A 310 0.71 12.58 -33.84
N ASP A 311 -0.61 12.39 -33.84
CA ASP A 311 -1.59 13.28 -34.46
C ASP A 311 -2.49 14.03 -33.46
N LYS A 312 -2.33 13.75 -32.15
CA LYS A 312 -3.15 14.33 -31.11
C LYS A 312 -2.68 15.71 -30.67
N SER A 313 -3.60 16.49 -30.10
CA SER A 313 -3.28 17.81 -29.56
C SER A 313 -2.41 17.70 -28.29
N MET A 314 -1.68 18.77 -27.97
CA MET A 314 -0.89 18.89 -26.74
C MET A 314 -1.70 18.55 -25.48
N LYS A 315 -2.97 18.97 -25.43
CA LYS A 315 -3.88 18.66 -24.31
C LYS A 315 -4.15 17.15 -24.18
N THR A 316 -4.34 16.45 -25.29
CA THR A 316 -4.55 15.00 -25.30
C THR A 316 -3.27 14.26 -24.95
N PHE A 317 -2.13 14.71 -25.49
CA PHE A 317 -0.81 14.19 -25.16
C PHE A 317 -0.50 14.32 -23.66
N THR A 318 -0.74 15.50 -23.05
CA THR A 318 -0.55 15.71 -21.61
C THR A 318 -1.46 14.81 -20.78
N ARG A 319 -2.72 14.57 -21.22
CA ARG A 319 -3.61 13.63 -20.55
C ARG A 319 -3.10 12.18 -20.65
N HIS A 320 -2.51 11.77 -21.76
CA HIS A 320 -1.86 10.46 -21.91
C HIS A 320 -0.64 10.35 -21.00
N LEU A 321 0.19 11.41 -20.90
CA LEU A 321 1.31 11.47 -19.96
C LEU A 321 0.90 11.31 -18.49
N GLN A 322 -0.25 11.83 -18.10
CA GLN A 322 -0.78 11.71 -16.72
C GLN A 322 -1.39 10.34 -16.44
N LYS A 323 -1.80 9.60 -17.49
CA LYS A 323 -2.40 8.27 -17.38
C LYS A 323 -1.34 7.16 -17.37
N LEU A 324 -0.18 7.37 -17.97
CA LEU A 324 0.95 6.45 -18.08
C LEU A 324 1.94 6.57 -16.92
#